data_b539baaad7478ebd2c9e1a1f58f6720b
#
_entry.id   b539baaad7478ebd2c9e1a1f58f6720b
#
_cell.length_a   1.000
_cell.length_b   1.000
_cell.length_c   1.000
_cell.angle_alpha   90.00
_cell.angle_beta   90.00
_cell.angle_gamma   90.00
#
_symmetry.space_group_name_H-M   'P 1'
#
loop_
_entity.id
_entity.type
_entity.pdbx_description
1 polymer ?
#
loop_
_entity_poly.entity_id
_entity_poly.type
_entity_poly.pdbx_seq_one_letter_code
_entity_poly.pdbx_strand_id
1 'polypeptide(L)'
;ASQRRYLWLSELLEGSGCEVASCALASPEPKPPGGLGVGMQAEVTCVAKAESAASEMVISGAIHDMIVVADTLVEDPEDPLVAMGKPDDVVAATAMLLRLSGRRHRVWSSTAILWPPEAVRDGAEALHGGWSADIWTESAIVEFDDLPADSLAELILSDSWVGKAGAYDLAGQAGAHATLVEGYEVTVLGFASTAMDEVLGELD
;
A
#
# COMPACT_ATOMS: atom_id res chain seq x y z
N ALA A 1 -2.68 5.64 -9.38
CA ALA A 1 -3.53 4.88 -8.45
C ALA A 1 -3.34 3.37 -8.62
N SER A 2 -3.61 2.59 -7.58
CA SER A 2 -3.51 1.12 -7.62
C SER A 2 -4.86 0.52 -7.98
N GLN A 3 -4.94 -0.13 -9.15
CA GLN A 3 -6.15 -0.81 -9.61
C GLN A 3 -6.63 -1.88 -8.62
N ARG A 4 -5.69 -2.64 -8.03
CA ARG A 4 -5.99 -3.68 -7.05
C ARG A 4 -6.68 -3.11 -5.79
N ARG A 5 -6.14 -2.03 -5.22
CA ARG A 5 -6.72 -1.36 -4.06
C ARG A 5 -8.11 -0.79 -4.37
N TYR A 6 -8.27 -0.21 -5.55
CA TYR A 6 -9.56 0.33 -6.00
C TYR A 6 -10.62 -0.77 -6.10
N LEU A 7 -10.31 -1.90 -6.74
CA LEU A 7 -11.25 -3.01 -6.88
C LEU A 7 -11.62 -3.59 -5.52
N TRP A 8 -10.65 -3.83 -4.66
CA TRP A 8 -10.89 -4.36 -3.33
C TRP A 8 -11.75 -3.41 -2.47
N LEU A 9 -11.45 -2.12 -2.47
CA LEU A 9 -12.23 -1.13 -1.72
C LEU A 9 -13.65 -0.97 -2.29
N SER A 10 -13.82 -1.04 -3.61
CA SER A 10 -15.12 -1.01 -4.25
C SER A 10 -15.98 -2.24 -3.87
N GLU A 11 -15.36 -3.41 -3.77
CA GLU A 11 -16.04 -4.63 -3.33
C GLU A 11 -16.40 -4.56 -1.84
N LEU A 12 -15.47 -4.08 -0.99
CA LEU A 12 -15.72 -3.90 0.45
C LEU A 12 -16.90 -2.97 0.72
N LEU A 13 -17.04 -1.91 -0.08
CA LEU A 13 -18.08 -0.89 0.09
C LEU A 13 -19.31 -1.13 -0.77
N GLU A 14 -19.42 -2.30 -1.42
CA GLU A 14 -20.59 -2.63 -2.22
C GLU A 14 -21.87 -2.66 -1.35
N GLY A 15 -22.89 -1.92 -1.75
CA GLY A 15 -24.15 -1.84 -1.02
C GLY A 15 -24.19 -0.84 0.14
N SER A 16 -23.07 -0.18 0.48
CA SER A 16 -23.03 0.88 1.51
C SER A 16 -23.67 2.20 1.08
N GLY A 17 -23.90 2.38 -0.21
CA GLY A 17 -24.36 3.64 -0.79
C GLY A 17 -23.23 4.63 -1.10
N CYS A 18 -21.98 4.26 -0.85
CA CYS A 18 -20.81 5.08 -1.17
C CYS A 18 -20.39 4.92 -2.63
N GLU A 19 -19.98 6.01 -3.23
CA GLU A 19 -19.33 6.01 -4.55
C GLU A 19 -17.82 6.01 -4.37
N VAL A 20 -17.16 4.95 -4.84
CA VAL A 20 -15.70 4.82 -4.79
C VAL A 20 -15.10 5.29 -6.12
N ALA A 21 -14.23 6.29 -6.06
CA ALA A 21 -13.49 6.79 -7.22
C ALA A 21 -11.98 6.61 -7.01
N SER A 22 -11.23 6.42 -8.08
CA SER A 22 -9.77 6.27 -8.04
C SER A 22 -9.11 7.27 -8.99
N CYS A 23 -8.19 8.08 -8.46
CA CYS A 23 -7.37 8.96 -9.28
C CYS A 23 -5.88 8.80 -8.94
N ALA A 24 -5.03 9.03 -9.93
CA ALA A 24 -3.60 9.16 -9.70
C ALA A 24 -3.30 10.58 -9.25
N LEU A 25 -2.35 10.73 -8.31
CA LEU A 25 -1.81 12.04 -7.97
C LEU A 25 -1.05 12.62 -9.18
N ALA A 26 -1.18 13.90 -9.40
CA ALA A 26 -0.44 14.62 -10.45
C ALA A 26 1.04 14.79 -10.09
N SER A 27 1.35 14.83 -8.79
CA SER A 27 2.71 14.88 -8.27
C SER A 27 3.45 13.56 -8.52
N PRO A 28 4.78 13.60 -8.76
CA PRO A 28 5.61 12.39 -8.83
C PRO A 28 5.48 11.54 -7.55
N GLU A 29 5.54 10.22 -7.70
CA GLU A 29 5.51 9.32 -6.54
C GLU A 29 6.72 9.60 -5.63
N PRO A 30 6.53 9.91 -4.34
CA PRO A 30 7.64 10.18 -3.44
C PRO A 30 8.48 8.92 -3.26
N LYS A 31 9.79 9.10 -3.16
CA LYS A 31 10.71 7.99 -2.91
C LYS A 31 10.82 7.76 -1.41
N PRO A 32 10.78 6.50 -0.95
CA PRO A 32 11.01 6.19 0.45
C PRO A 32 12.36 6.74 0.95
N PRO A 33 12.40 7.38 2.12
CA PRO A 33 13.65 7.90 2.68
C PRO A 33 14.54 6.76 3.15
N GLY A 34 15.81 6.74 2.73
CA GLY A 34 16.78 5.75 3.22
C GLY A 34 17.19 5.98 4.68
N GLY A 35 17.70 4.93 5.33
CA GLY A 35 18.27 5.00 6.68
C GLY A 35 17.24 4.94 7.81
N LEU A 36 15.98 4.72 7.50
CA LEU A 36 14.88 4.45 8.45
C LEU A 36 14.43 2.99 8.33
N GLY A 37 13.82 2.45 9.38
CA GLY A 37 13.11 1.17 9.27
C GLY A 37 12.01 1.24 8.21
N VAL A 38 11.74 0.12 7.52
CA VAL A 38 10.84 0.08 6.35
C VAL A 38 9.41 0.53 6.69
N GLY A 39 8.91 0.23 7.89
CA GLY A 39 7.62 0.75 8.35
C GLY A 39 7.57 2.28 8.38
N MET A 40 8.61 2.92 8.91
CA MET A 40 8.73 4.39 8.94
C MET A 40 8.90 4.96 7.52
N GLN A 41 9.60 4.25 6.63
CA GLN A 41 9.72 4.67 5.22
C GLN A 41 8.35 4.67 4.53
N ALA A 42 7.51 3.64 4.79
CA ALA A 42 6.16 3.56 4.26
C ALA A 42 5.27 4.70 4.80
N GLU A 43 5.37 4.99 6.11
CA GLU A 43 4.61 6.06 6.75
C GLU A 43 4.98 7.44 6.19
N VAL A 44 6.26 7.78 6.16
CA VAL A 44 6.73 9.07 5.60
C VAL A 44 6.30 9.23 4.13
N THR A 45 6.34 8.14 3.35
CA THR A 45 5.89 8.16 1.96
C THR A 45 4.37 8.34 1.87
N CYS A 46 3.62 7.70 2.76
CA CYS A 46 2.16 7.84 2.83
C CYS A 46 1.76 9.27 3.21
N VAL A 47 2.40 9.87 4.23
CA VAL A 47 2.20 11.28 4.63
C VAL A 47 2.45 12.23 3.46
N ALA A 48 3.56 12.05 2.73
CA ALA A 48 3.87 12.88 1.57
C ALA A 48 2.82 12.76 0.45
N LYS A 49 2.24 11.57 0.27
CA LYS A 49 1.11 11.37 -0.66
C LYS A 49 -0.17 12.03 -0.15
N ALA A 50 -0.44 11.99 1.16
CA ALA A 50 -1.58 12.64 1.78
C ALA A 50 -1.52 14.16 1.61
N GLU A 51 -0.36 14.78 1.85
CA GLU A 51 -0.13 16.21 1.60
C GLU A 51 -0.34 16.59 0.12
N SER A 52 0.12 15.76 -0.79
CA SER A 52 -0.09 15.96 -2.23
C SER A 52 -1.58 15.87 -2.58
N ALA A 53 -2.30 14.89 -2.04
CA ALA A 53 -3.73 14.73 -2.26
C ALA A 53 -4.52 15.93 -1.72
N ALA A 54 -4.25 16.38 -0.49
CA ALA A 54 -4.89 17.55 0.10
C ALA A 54 -4.65 18.81 -0.75
N SER A 55 -3.42 19.00 -1.23
CA SER A 55 -3.07 20.13 -2.11
C SER A 55 -3.84 20.08 -3.45
N GLU A 56 -3.98 18.91 -4.05
CA GLU A 56 -4.74 18.72 -5.29
C GLU A 56 -6.24 18.98 -5.09
N MET A 57 -6.80 18.62 -3.93
CA MET A 57 -8.21 18.95 -3.61
C MET A 57 -8.43 20.44 -3.52
N VAL A 58 -7.53 21.17 -2.87
CA VAL A 58 -7.60 22.64 -2.79
C VAL A 58 -7.52 23.28 -4.19
N ILE A 59 -6.63 22.78 -5.05
CA ILE A 59 -6.44 23.32 -6.40
C ILE A 59 -7.63 23.01 -7.30
N SER A 60 -8.15 21.77 -7.25
CA SER A 60 -9.25 21.33 -8.12
C SER A 60 -10.62 21.81 -7.64
N GLY A 61 -10.78 22.08 -6.36
CA GLY A 61 -12.08 22.34 -5.74
C GLY A 61 -13.00 21.13 -5.71
N ALA A 62 -12.45 19.91 -5.88
CA ALA A 62 -13.24 18.68 -5.85
C ALA A 62 -13.72 18.43 -4.40
N ILE A 63 -14.94 17.90 -4.28
CA ILE A 63 -15.59 17.62 -3.01
C ILE A 63 -15.61 16.11 -2.83
N HIS A 64 -15.07 15.64 -1.71
CA HIS A 64 -15.10 14.25 -1.27
C HIS A 64 -15.35 14.22 0.23
N ASP A 65 -16.17 13.28 0.69
CA ASP A 65 -16.43 13.09 2.12
C ASP A 65 -15.18 12.53 2.83
N MET A 66 -14.39 11.75 2.09
CA MET A 66 -13.19 11.08 2.60
C MET A 66 -12.24 10.76 1.44
N ILE A 67 -10.92 10.78 1.69
CA ILE A 67 -9.91 10.33 0.73
C ILE A 67 -9.01 9.31 1.41
N VAL A 68 -8.81 8.16 0.77
CA VAL A 68 -7.90 7.12 1.25
C VAL A 68 -6.62 7.12 0.41
N VAL A 69 -5.49 7.29 1.07
CA VAL A 69 -4.15 7.25 0.48
C VAL A 69 -3.35 6.14 1.14
N ALA A 70 -2.56 5.40 0.39
CA ALA A 70 -1.74 4.35 0.99
C ALA A 70 -0.39 4.16 0.27
N ASP A 71 0.59 3.72 1.04
CA ASP A 71 1.89 3.25 0.57
C ASP A 71 2.19 1.85 1.09
N THR A 72 2.91 1.05 0.29
CA THR A 72 3.26 -0.32 0.65
C THR A 72 4.68 -0.63 0.23
N LEU A 73 5.46 -1.12 1.17
CA LEU A 73 6.84 -1.52 0.99
C LEU A 73 7.07 -2.93 1.52
N VAL A 74 7.88 -3.70 0.83
CA VAL A 74 8.35 -5.01 1.31
C VAL A 74 9.72 -4.82 1.94
N GLU A 75 9.90 -5.34 3.15
CA GLU A 75 11.17 -5.31 3.87
C GLU A 75 12.09 -6.41 3.34
N ASP A 76 13.36 -6.08 3.10
CA ASP A 76 14.38 -7.07 2.75
C ASP A 76 14.54 -8.06 3.94
N PRO A 77 14.47 -9.39 3.70
CA PRO A 77 14.54 -10.37 4.78
C PRO A 77 15.86 -10.37 5.57
N GLU A 78 16.92 -9.73 5.08
CA GLU A 78 18.22 -9.66 5.75
C GLU A 78 18.57 -8.25 6.25
N ASP A 79 17.84 -7.20 5.80
CA ASP A 79 18.13 -5.83 6.21
C ASP A 79 16.83 -5.02 6.41
N PRO A 80 16.43 -4.75 7.67
CA PRO A 80 15.19 -4.04 7.99
C PRO A 80 15.22 -2.55 7.60
N LEU A 81 16.31 -2.03 7.08
CA LEU A 81 16.43 -0.66 6.58
C LEU A 81 16.28 -0.60 5.06
N VAL A 82 16.27 -1.74 4.37
CA VAL A 82 16.15 -1.84 2.92
C VAL A 82 14.73 -2.17 2.52
N ALA A 83 14.09 -1.23 1.81
CA ALA A 83 12.77 -1.42 1.24
C ALA A 83 12.85 -1.92 -0.21
N MET A 84 12.11 -2.97 -0.50
CA MET A 84 11.84 -3.43 -1.87
C MET A 84 10.50 -2.84 -2.32
N GLY A 85 10.58 -1.77 -3.11
CA GLY A 85 9.42 -1.13 -3.73
C GLY A 85 8.96 -1.88 -4.98
N LYS A 86 8.35 -1.15 -5.91
CA LYS A 86 7.97 -1.68 -7.22
C LYS A 86 9.22 -1.85 -8.08
N PRO A 87 9.46 -3.00 -8.70
CA PRO A 87 10.57 -3.18 -9.62
C PRO A 87 10.38 -2.36 -10.90
N ASP A 88 11.46 -1.80 -11.42
CA ASP A 88 11.45 -1.01 -12.66
C ASP A 88 11.45 -1.90 -13.91
N ASP A 89 11.97 -3.12 -13.80
CA ASP A 89 12.14 -4.06 -14.92
C ASP A 89 12.14 -5.53 -14.45
N VAL A 90 12.22 -6.42 -15.41
CA VAL A 90 12.28 -7.89 -15.22
C VAL A 90 13.50 -8.31 -14.38
N VAL A 91 14.64 -7.62 -14.54
CA VAL A 91 15.86 -7.95 -13.81
C VAL A 91 15.70 -7.62 -12.34
N ALA A 92 15.17 -6.44 -12.04
CA ALA A 92 14.85 -6.02 -10.67
C ALA A 92 13.79 -6.94 -10.05
N ALA A 93 12.73 -7.29 -10.79
CA ALA A 93 11.71 -8.22 -10.33
C ALA A 93 12.28 -9.60 -9.99
N THR A 94 13.12 -10.14 -10.89
CA THR A 94 13.79 -11.43 -10.67
C THR A 94 14.69 -11.40 -9.44
N ALA A 95 15.48 -10.34 -9.26
CA ALA A 95 16.34 -10.18 -8.10
C ALA A 95 15.54 -10.12 -6.79
N MET A 96 14.40 -9.41 -6.78
CA MET A 96 13.51 -9.35 -5.61
C MET A 96 12.93 -10.73 -5.27
N LEU A 97 12.38 -11.45 -6.25
CA LEU A 97 11.81 -12.79 -6.03
C LEU A 97 12.86 -13.79 -5.54
N LEU A 98 14.08 -13.76 -6.10
CA LEU A 98 15.19 -14.59 -5.61
C LEU A 98 15.59 -14.24 -4.17
N ARG A 99 15.50 -12.96 -3.82
CA ARG A 99 15.80 -12.49 -2.45
C ARG A 99 14.76 -12.97 -1.46
N LEU A 100 13.50 -13.10 -1.88
CA LEU A 100 12.37 -13.55 -1.05
C LEU A 100 12.23 -15.09 -0.99
N SER A 101 12.74 -15.81 -1.99
CA SER A 101 12.63 -17.27 -2.11
C SER A 101 13.13 -17.99 -0.85
N GLY A 102 12.32 -18.90 -0.31
CA GLY A 102 12.60 -19.68 0.88
C GLY A 102 12.67 -18.86 2.18
N ARG A 103 12.10 -17.65 2.22
CA ARG A 103 12.28 -16.73 3.35
C ARG A 103 10.98 -16.09 3.82
N ARG A 104 10.98 -15.73 5.11
CA ARG A 104 10.00 -14.82 5.70
C ARG A 104 10.45 -13.37 5.52
N HIS A 105 9.49 -12.52 5.22
CA HIS A 105 9.71 -11.08 5.13
C HIS A 105 8.48 -10.33 5.63
N ARG A 106 8.64 -9.05 5.93
CA ARG A 106 7.54 -8.17 6.31
C ARG A 106 7.06 -7.36 5.11
N VAL A 107 5.75 -7.22 5.04
CA VAL A 107 5.09 -6.24 4.17
C VAL A 107 4.53 -5.15 5.07
N TRP A 108 4.94 -3.92 4.85
CA TRP A 108 4.49 -2.75 5.57
C TRP A 108 3.50 -1.98 4.71
N SER A 109 2.33 -1.68 5.26
CA SER A 109 1.35 -0.80 4.63
C SER A 109 1.02 0.35 5.56
N SER A 110 1.21 1.57 5.07
CA SER A 110 0.75 2.79 5.71
C SER A 110 -0.45 3.33 4.95
N THR A 111 -1.50 3.67 5.69
CA THR A 111 -2.75 4.20 5.14
C THR A 111 -3.13 5.48 5.86
N ALA A 112 -3.43 6.52 5.10
CA ALA A 112 -3.96 7.77 5.59
C ALA A 112 -5.41 7.93 5.12
N ILE A 113 -6.30 8.26 6.04
CA ILE A 113 -7.66 8.70 5.74
C ILE A 113 -7.67 10.22 5.91
N LEU A 114 -7.95 10.92 4.81
CA LEU A 114 -8.01 12.37 4.80
C LEU A 114 -9.45 12.83 4.97
N TRP A 115 -9.62 13.78 5.86
CA TRP A 115 -10.89 14.40 6.19
C TRP A 115 -10.96 15.82 5.64
N PRO A 116 -12.09 16.23 5.05
CA PRO A 116 -12.25 17.60 4.55
C PRO A 116 -12.30 18.62 5.69
N PRO A 117 -12.11 19.91 5.39
CA PRO A 117 -12.05 20.98 6.41
C PRO A 117 -13.26 21.08 7.33
N GLU A 118 -14.42 20.60 6.88
CA GLU A 118 -15.68 20.60 7.65
C GLU A 118 -15.75 19.46 8.69
N ALA A 119 -14.96 18.39 8.48
CA ALA A 119 -14.91 17.25 9.39
C ALA A 119 -13.86 17.52 10.48
N VAL A 120 -14.31 17.84 11.68
CA VAL A 120 -13.40 18.08 12.83
C VAL A 120 -12.98 16.72 13.40
N ARG A 121 -11.66 16.47 13.40
CA ARG A 121 -11.06 15.25 13.96
C ARG A 121 -10.01 15.61 14.99
N ASP A 122 -10.26 15.24 16.24
CA ASP A 122 -9.33 15.49 17.34
C ASP A 122 -8.09 14.59 17.22
N GLY A 123 -6.91 15.19 17.19
CA GLY A 123 -5.63 14.46 17.12
C GLY A 123 -5.15 14.09 15.73
N ALA A 124 -5.95 14.31 14.68
CA ALA A 124 -5.53 14.10 13.31
C ALA A 124 -4.40 15.06 12.89
N GLU A 125 -3.52 14.59 12.00
CA GLU A 125 -2.44 15.41 11.45
C GLU A 125 -3.01 16.48 10.51
N ALA A 126 -2.62 17.75 10.72
CA ALA A 126 -3.08 18.86 9.90
C ALA A 126 -2.37 18.87 8.55
N LEU A 127 -3.16 18.94 7.47
CA LEU A 127 -2.68 18.98 6.08
C LEU A 127 -3.01 20.33 5.42
N HIS A 128 -2.55 20.50 4.17
CA HIS A 128 -2.79 21.70 3.39
C HIS A 128 -4.30 22.02 3.22
N GLY A 129 -4.65 23.31 3.27
CA GLY A 129 -5.99 23.79 2.96
C GLY A 129 -7.06 23.45 4.01
N GLY A 130 -6.66 23.12 5.23
CA GLY A 130 -7.57 22.74 6.31
C GLY A 130 -7.98 21.27 6.32
N TRP A 131 -7.46 20.47 5.40
CA TRP A 131 -7.60 19.02 5.48
C TRP A 131 -6.85 18.47 6.69
N SER A 132 -7.26 17.32 7.17
CA SER A 132 -6.56 16.58 8.22
C SER A 132 -6.48 15.10 7.86
N ALA A 133 -5.59 14.35 8.49
CA ALA A 133 -5.47 12.91 8.25
C ALA A 133 -5.23 12.13 9.54
N ASP A 134 -5.88 10.97 9.62
CA ASP A 134 -5.49 9.90 10.53
C ASP A 134 -4.64 8.89 9.76
N ILE A 135 -3.57 8.39 10.40
CA ILE A 135 -2.56 7.56 9.74
C ILE A 135 -2.31 6.31 10.55
N TRP A 136 -2.33 5.17 9.89
CA TRP A 136 -2.02 3.86 10.47
C TRP A 136 -0.94 3.17 9.64
N THR A 137 0.05 2.62 10.34
CA THR A 137 1.13 1.84 9.72
C THR A 137 1.17 0.46 10.36
N GLU A 138 0.96 -0.56 9.56
CA GLU A 138 0.87 -1.95 10.00
C GLU A 138 1.75 -2.87 9.14
N SER A 139 2.05 -4.03 9.68
CA SER A 139 2.80 -5.04 8.94
C SER A 139 2.13 -6.42 8.96
N ALA A 140 2.42 -7.17 7.93
CA ALA A 140 2.12 -8.59 7.83
C ALA A 140 3.40 -9.37 7.52
N ILE A 141 3.47 -10.64 7.95
CA ILE A 141 4.58 -11.53 7.63
C ILE A 141 4.13 -12.53 6.57
N VAL A 142 4.87 -12.57 5.49
CA VAL A 142 4.70 -13.51 4.38
C VAL A 142 5.91 -14.42 4.32
N GLU A 143 5.69 -15.71 4.09
CA GLU A 143 6.72 -16.72 3.86
C GLU A 143 6.62 -17.21 2.42
N PHE A 144 7.72 -17.14 1.69
CA PHE A 144 7.86 -17.77 0.39
C PHE A 144 8.45 -19.17 0.54
N ASP A 145 7.90 -20.11 -0.21
CA ASP A 145 8.56 -21.38 -0.46
C ASP A 145 9.86 -21.16 -1.27
N ASP A 146 10.75 -22.17 -1.30
CA ASP A 146 11.85 -22.15 -2.24
C ASP A 146 11.30 -22.11 -3.67
N LEU A 147 11.66 -21.08 -4.45
CA LEU A 147 11.24 -20.90 -5.83
C LEU A 147 12.21 -21.64 -6.78
N PRO A 148 11.82 -22.80 -7.33
CA PRO A 148 12.60 -23.43 -8.40
C PRO A 148 12.61 -22.54 -9.66
N ALA A 149 13.58 -22.75 -10.52
CA ALA A 149 13.78 -21.94 -11.72
C ALA A 149 12.53 -21.84 -12.62
N ASP A 150 11.77 -22.92 -12.72
CA ASP A 150 10.54 -22.95 -13.54
C ASP A 150 9.44 -22.08 -12.92
N SER A 151 9.21 -22.16 -11.61
CA SER A 151 8.24 -21.31 -10.90
C SER A 151 8.63 -19.83 -10.94
N LEU A 152 9.92 -19.53 -10.79
CA LEU A 152 10.43 -18.16 -10.94
C LEU A 152 10.17 -17.64 -12.36
N ALA A 153 10.44 -18.45 -13.37
CA ALA A 153 10.20 -18.09 -14.77
C ALA A 153 8.70 -17.84 -15.03
N GLU A 154 7.81 -18.68 -14.50
CA GLU A 154 6.36 -18.51 -14.62
C GLU A 154 5.90 -17.19 -13.98
N LEU A 155 6.33 -16.87 -12.75
CA LEU A 155 6.00 -15.62 -12.07
C LEU A 155 6.47 -14.39 -12.88
N ILE A 156 7.65 -14.47 -13.47
CA ILE A 156 8.19 -13.37 -14.29
C ILE A 156 7.43 -13.23 -15.62
N LEU A 157 7.17 -14.34 -16.31
CA LEU A 157 6.48 -14.34 -17.61
C LEU A 157 5.00 -13.94 -17.51
N SER A 158 4.41 -14.07 -16.33
CA SER A 158 3.02 -13.68 -16.09
C SER A 158 2.78 -12.18 -15.97
N ASP A 159 3.85 -11.37 -15.89
CA ASP A 159 3.81 -9.95 -15.59
C ASP A 159 3.07 -9.59 -14.29
N SER A 160 2.77 -10.58 -13.42
CA SER A 160 2.06 -10.36 -12.15
C SER A 160 2.83 -9.48 -11.16
N TRP A 161 4.14 -9.32 -11.37
CA TRP A 161 5.03 -8.48 -10.61
C TRP A 161 4.90 -6.98 -10.93
N VAL A 162 4.34 -6.62 -12.10
CA VAL A 162 4.27 -5.24 -12.57
C VAL A 162 3.48 -4.37 -11.60
N GLY A 163 4.13 -3.31 -11.11
CA GLY A 163 3.54 -2.36 -10.16
C GLY A 163 3.31 -2.89 -8.75
N LYS A 164 3.92 -4.02 -8.37
CA LYS A 164 3.82 -4.63 -7.05
C LYS A 164 5.11 -4.44 -6.25
N ALA A 165 5.00 -3.99 -5.00
CA ALA A 165 6.12 -3.99 -4.07
C ALA A 165 6.63 -5.41 -3.85
N GLY A 166 7.96 -5.60 -3.81
CA GLY A 166 8.58 -6.92 -3.69
C GLY A 166 8.37 -7.84 -4.91
N ALA A 167 7.88 -7.31 -6.03
CA ALA A 167 7.65 -8.04 -7.27
C ALA A 167 6.59 -9.16 -7.19
N TYR A 168 5.64 -9.14 -6.25
CA TYR A 168 4.63 -10.19 -6.15
C TYR A 168 3.24 -9.70 -5.75
N ASP A 169 2.25 -10.55 -6.00
CA ASP A 169 0.87 -10.39 -5.57
C ASP A 169 0.40 -11.67 -4.87
N LEU A 170 0.17 -11.61 -3.55
CA LEU A 170 -0.24 -12.76 -2.76
C LEU A 170 -1.61 -13.30 -3.20
N ALA A 171 -2.53 -12.44 -3.61
CA ALA A 171 -3.83 -12.83 -4.14
C ALA A 171 -3.77 -13.31 -5.60
N GLY A 172 -2.60 -13.20 -6.25
CA GLY A 172 -2.34 -13.61 -7.62
C GLY A 172 -1.57 -14.92 -7.71
N GLN A 173 -0.76 -15.05 -8.75
CA GLN A 173 0.02 -16.27 -9.00
C GLN A 173 1.04 -16.59 -7.91
N ALA A 174 1.58 -15.58 -7.24
CA ALA A 174 2.53 -15.79 -6.14
C ALA A 174 1.89 -16.50 -4.94
N GLY A 175 0.57 -16.45 -4.78
CA GLY A 175 -0.13 -17.19 -3.71
C GLY A 175 0.01 -18.72 -3.78
N ALA A 176 0.44 -19.27 -4.92
CA ALA A 176 0.81 -20.69 -5.02
C ALA A 176 2.16 -21.02 -4.36
N HIS A 177 2.97 -20.00 -4.05
CA HIS A 177 4.33 -20.11 -3.55
C HIS A 177 4.59 -19.28 -2.28
N ALA A 178 3.57 -18.56 -1.79
CA ALA A 178 3.71 -17.69 -0.64
C ALA A 178 2.49 -17.81 0.29
N THR A 179 2.75 -17.76 1.59
CA THR A 179 1.73 -17.92 2.62
C THR A 179 1.79 -16.75 3.58
N LEU A 180 0.63 -16.19 3.94
CA LEU A 180 0.50 -15.25 5.04
C LEU A 180 0.71 -16.00 6.37
N VAL A 181 1.71 -15.60 7.16
CA VAL A 181 2.07 -16.23 8.44
C VAL A 181 1.50 -15.43 9.61
N GLU A 182 1.50 -14.10 9.52
CA GLU A 182 1.05 -13.20 10.57
C GLU A 182 0.48 -11.91 9.98
N GLY A 183 -0.51 -11.32 10.65
CA GLY A 183 -1.19 -10.12 10.21
C GLY A 183 -2.37 -10.40 9.30
N TYR A 184 -2.73 -9.44 8.44
CA TYR A 184 -3.93 -9.50 7.63
C TYR A 184 -3.61 -9.44 6.13
N GLU A 185 -4.40 -10.14 5.31
CA GLU A 185 -4.26 -10.11 3.86
C GLU A 185 -4.40 -8.69 3.30
N VAL A 186 -5.30 -7.88 3.88
CA VAL A 186 -5.48 -6.48 3.49
C VAL A 186 -4.21 -5.66 3.64
N THR A 187 -3.34 -6.01 4.62
CA THR A 187 -2.04 -5.35 4.79
C THR A 187 -1.08 -5.71 3.66
N VAL A 188 -1.09 -6.96 3.20
CA VAL A 188 -0.30 -7.38 2.03
C VAL A 188 -0.88 -6.80 0.73
N LEU A 189 -2.19 -6.66 0.64
CA LEU A 189 -2.87 -6.00 -0.46
C LEU A 189 -2.49 -4.53 -0.55
N GLY A 190 -2.27 -3.87 0.60
CA GLY A 190 -1.75 -2.53 0.61
C GLY A 190 -2.51 -1.49 1.42
N PHE A 191 -3.29 -1.92 2.41
CA PHE A 191 -3.93 -1.05 3.39
C PHE A 191 -3.61 -1.51 4.82
N ALA A 192 -3.50 -0.58 5.76
CA ALA A 192 -3.56 -0.91 7.18
C ALA A 192 -4.97 -1.39 7.52
N SER A 193 -5.09 -2.53 8.24
CA SER A 193 -6.39 -3.11 8.56
C SER A 193 -7.23 -2.20 9.45
N THR A 194 -6.60 -1.58 10.46
CA THR A 194 -7.29 -0.62 11.35
C THR A 194 -7.84 0.58 10.57
N ALA A 195 -7.14 1.06 9.54
CA ALA A 195 -7.68 2.12 8.70
C ALA A 195 -8.94 1.68 7.94
N MET A 196 -9.02 0.41 7.52
CA MET A 196 -10.21 -0.10 6.85
C MET A 196 -11.38 -0.31 7.81
N ASP A 197 -11.10 -0.69 9.06
CA ASP A 197 -12.11 -0.73 10.12
C ASP A 197 -12.68 0.67 10.40
N GLU A 198 -11.84 1.71 10.39
CA GLU A 198 -12.28 3.10 10.51
C GLU A 198 -13.16 3.53 9.34
N VAL A 199 -12.77 3.22 8.10
CA VAL A 199 -13.59 3.50 6.90
C VAL A 199 -14.97 2.87 7.04
N LEU A 200 -15.08 1.63 7.51
CA LEU A 200 -16.34 0.95 7.71
C LEU A 200 -17.15 1.57 8.86
N GLY A 201 -16.49 1.94 9.95
CA GLY A 201 -17.14 2.57 11.11
C GLY A 201 -17.76 3.94 10.80
N GLU A 202 -17.27 4.66 9.82
CA GLU A 202 -17.85 5.93 9.37
C GLU A 202 -19.12 5.77 8.51
N LEU A 203 -19.43 4.55 8.08
CA LEU A 203 -20.57 4.25 7.22
C LEU A 203 -21.76 3.65 7.97
N ASP A 204 -21.57 3.26 9.23
CA ASP A 204 -22.60 2.71 10.13
C ASP A 204 -23.35 3.84 10.87
#